data_f98ee58988a9e64449d721b06e57dd91
#
_entry.id   f98ee58988a9e64449d721b06e57dd91
#
_cell.length_a   1.000
_cell.length_b   1.000
_cell.length_c   1.000
_cell.angle_alpha   90.00
_cell.angle_beta   90.00
_cell.angle_gamma   90.00
#
_symmetry.space_group_name_H-M   'P 1'
#
loop_
_entity.id
_entity.type
_entity.pdbx_description
1 polymer ?
#
loop_
_entity_poly.entity_id
_entity_poly.type
_entity_poly.pdbx_seq_one_letter_code
_entity_poly.pdbx_strand_id
1 'polypeptide(L)'
;SPELIDQLSRLFKNLSDIVPTIIIAGNHDCNLNNLSRLDCLTPIVENLNHPNLYYFKDSGVYNFADITFVVWDVWDTEENYIQAKDVEGDTKVLLYHGTVDQSATDLGFKLPSKVKLESMDGYDMVMLGDIHKMQTLQKYDSVDKKPIVRYCGSLVQQNYGEAVYGHGASVWDVKNRSFEHIEIPNDFGYATIDIIDGNLPVDWDTLPEKGRLRLRCKNTTETQIKKVLSIVKDKYPKLTESKLYKVDSVINLDEEAKK
;
A
#
# COMPACT_ATOMS: atom_id res chain seq x y z
N SER A 1 8.01 17.42 -3.17
CA SER A 1 8.75 18.33 -4.09
C SER A 1 7.83 18.87 -5.17
N PRO A 2 8.20 19.98 -5.85
CA PRO A 2 7.41 20.51 -6.97
C PRO A 2 7.16 19.49 -8.09
N GLU A 3 8.14 18.65 -8.38
CA GLU A 3 8.04 17.60 -9.39
C GLU A 3 6.98 16.55 -9.03
N LEU A 4 6.88 16.21 -7.75
CA LEU A 4 5.87 15.28 -7.28
C LEU A 4 4.46 15.88 -7.40
N ILE A 5 4.31 17.16 -7.07
CA ILE A 5 3.03 17.88 -7.22
C ILE A 5 2.61 17.92 -8.69
N ASP A 6 3.53 18.22 -9.61
CA ASP A 6 3.27 18.23 -11.04
C ASP A 6 2.85 16.83 -11.55
N GLN A 7 3.57 15.78 -11.15
CA GLN A 7 3.23 14.40 -11.52
C GLN A 7 1.85 13.99 -10.99
N LEU A 8 1.56 14.32 -9.74
CA LEU A 8 0.28 14.00 -9.10
C LEU A 8 -0.88 14.76 -9.77
N SER A 9 -0.68 16.06 -10.08
CA SER A 9 -1.65 16.86 -10.81
C SER A 9 -1.97 16.28 -12.18
N ARG A 10 -0.95 15.84 -12.91
CA ARG A 10 -1.12 15.16 -14.22
C ARG A 10 -1.86 13.82 -14.07
N LEU A 11 -1.51 13.03 -13.05
CA LEU A 11 -2.17 11.76 -12.78
C LEU A 11 -3.66 11.97 -12.52
N PHE A 12 -4.01 12.86 -11.61
CA PHE A 12 -5.41 13.15 -11.28
C PHE A 12 -6.18 13.67 -12.48
N LYS A 13 -5.59 14.61 -13.24
CA LYS A 13 -6.21 15.11 -14.46
C LYS A 13 -6.45 13.99 -15.46
N ASN A 14 -5.43 13.17 -15.76
CA ASN A 14 -5.54 12.11 -16.76
C ASN A 14 -6.57 11.04 -16.37
N LEU A 15 -6.63 10.66 -15.09
CA LEU A 15 -7.65 9.73 -14.59
C LEU A 15 -9.04 10.33 -14.72
N SER A 16 -9.21 11.58 -14.31
CA SER A 16 -10.52 12.28 -14.32
C SER A 16 -10.99 12.60 -15.73
N ASP A 17 -10.10 12.74 -16.71
CA ASP A 17 -10.44 12.84 -18.13
C ASP A 17 -11.07 11.54 -18.67
N ILE A 18 -10.79 10.40 -18.05
CA ILE A 18 -11.24 9.08 -18.50
C ILE A 18 -12.45 8.61 -17.71
N VAL A 19 -12.40 8.73 -16.37
CA VAL A 19 -13.44 8.22 -15.46
C VAL A 19 -13.62 9.14 -14.25
N PRO A 20 -14.80 9.17 -13.60
CA PRO A 20 -14.95 9.81 -12.32
C PRO A 20 -13.92 9.26 -11.30
N THR A 21 -13.15 10.14 -10.71
CA THR A 21 -12.05 9.81 -9.82
C THR A 21 -12.34 10.31 -8.42
N ILE A 22 -12.43 9.39 -7.46
CA ILE A 22 -12.59 9.70 -6.04
C ILE A 22 -11.24 9.54 -5.34
N ILE A 23 -10.88 10.51 -4.51
CA ILE A 23 -9.66 10.51 -3.72
C ILE A 23 -10.03 10.66 -2.25
N ILE A 24 -9.34 9.93 -1.39
CA ILE A 24 -9.27 10.16 0.06
C ILE A 24 -7.83 10.46 0.44
N ALA A 25 -7.60 11.13 1.56
CA ALA A 25 -6.26 11.39 2.06
C ALA A 25 -5.66 10.16 2.76
N GLY A 26 -4.34 10.05 2.68
CA GLY A 26 -3.54 9.16 3.50
C GLY A 26 -2.77 9.92 4.59
N ASN A 27 -2.17 9.18 5.51
CA ASN A 27 -1.40 9.73 6.64
C ASN A 27 -0.16 10.55 6.22
N HIS A 28 0.33 10.37 5.00
CA HIS A 28 1.44 11.15 4.42
C HIS A 28 0.99 12.39 3.66
N ASP A 29 -0.32 12.58 3.44
CA ASP A 29 -0.86 13.74 2.73
C ASP A 29 -1.13 14.93 3.67
N CYS A 30 -1.08 14.71 4.97
CA CYS A 30 -1.36 15.71 5.99
C CYS A 30 -0.32 15.70 7.13
N ASN A 31 -0.36 16.71 7.97
CA ASN A 31 0.45 16.76 9.19
C ASN A 31 -0.41 16.34 10.40
N LEU A 32 -0.38 15.07 10.75
CA LEU A 32 -1.16 14.53 11.89
C LEU A 32 -0.83 15.18 13.24
N ASN A 33 0.34 15.82 13.37
CA ASN A 33 0.71 16.57 14.60
C ASN A 33 0.21 18.02 14.59
N ASN A 34 -0.33 18.50 13.47
CA ASN A 34 -0.86 19.85 13.34
C ASN A 34 -1.98 19.88 12.30
N LEU A 35 -3.17 19.53 12.72
CA LEU A 35 -4.37 19.45 11.87
C LEU A 35 -4.86 20.81 11.35
N SER A 36 -4.34 21.93 11.87
CA SER A 36 -4.64 23.27 11.31
C SER A 36 -3.89 23.55 10.01
N ARG A 37 -2.89 22.75 9.65
CA ARG A 37 -2.17 22.89 8.38
C ARG A 37 -2.97 22.27 7.25
N LEU A 38 -2.90 22.93 6.11
CA LEU A 38 -3.47 22.42 4.87
C LEU A 38 -2.76 21.11 4.48
N ASP A 39 -3.53 20.11 4.06
CA ASP A 39 -3.01 18.89 3.44
C ASP A 39 -2.45 19.19 2.04
N CYS A 40 -1.70 18.25 1.46
CA CYS A 40 -1.08 18.45 0.15
C CYS A 40 -2.04 18.22 -1.02
N LEU A 41 -3.18 17.56 -0.81
CA LEU A 41 -4.14 17.23 -1.87
C LEU A 41 -5.10 18.39 -2.15
N THR A 42 -5.58 19.08 -1.12
CA THR A 42 -6.53 20.20 -1.24
C THR A 42 -6.11 21.21 -2.33
N PRO A 43 -4.89 21.80 -2.31
CA PRO A 43 -4.51 22.81 -3.30
C PRO A 43 -4.38 22.23 -4.72
N ILE A 44 -4.08 20.93 -4.85
CA ILE A 44 -4.00 20.27 -6.17
C ILE A 44 -5.40 20.13 -6.75
N VAL A 45 -6.33 19.60 -5.95
CA VAL A 45 -7.71 19.37 -6.40
C VAL A 45 -8.42 20.67 -6.70
N GLU A 46 -8.28 21.69 -5.84
CA GLU A 46 -8.86 23.01 -6.05
C GLU A 46 -8.30 23.69 -7.30
N ASN A 47 -6.99 23.59 -7.53
CA ASN A 47 -6.37 24.20 -8.71
C ASN A 47 -6.75 23.48 -10.01
N LEU A 48 -6.88 22.15 -10.00
CA LEU A 48 -7.35 21.38 -11.14
C LEU A 48 -8.81 21.69 -11.47
N ASN A 49 -9.65 21.88 -10.46
CA ASN A 49 -11.08 22.18 -10.60
C ASN A 49 -11.77 21.32 -11.66
N HIS A 50 -11.46 20.02 -11.67
CA HIS A 50 -11.92 19.09 -12.70
C HIS A 50 -13.30 18.53 -12.34
N PRO A 51 -14.32 18.52 -13.24
CA PRO A 51 -15.69 18.13 -12.91
C PRO A 51 -15.85 16.66 -12.51
N ASN A 52 -14.92 15.80 -12.90
CA ASN A 52 -14.89 14.38 -12.56
C ASN A 52 -13.90 14.02 -11.45
N LEU A 53 -13.32 15.00 -10.75
CA LEU A 53 -12.40 14.79 -9.65
C LEU A 53 -13.08 15.13 -8.33
N TYR A 54 -13.20 14.15 -7.46
CA TYR A 54 -13.90 14.25 -6.18
C TYR A 54 -12.93 13.96 -5.05
N TYR A 55 -12.73 14.92 -4.16
CA TYR A 55 -11.94 14.73 -2.95
C TYR A 55 -12.86 14.58 -1.76
N PHE A 56 -13.03 13.36 -1.28
CA PHE A 56 -13.78 13.04 -0.07
C PHE A 56 -12.83 13.20 1.12
N LYS A 57 -12.69 14.44 1.57
CA LYS A 57 -11.66 14.85 2.50
C LYS A 57 -11.93 14.41 3.93
N ASP A 58 -13.13 14.71 4.41
CA ASP A 58 -13.49 14.55 5.81
C ASP A 58 -14.25 13.24 6.05
N SER A 59 -14.27 12.74 7.29
CA SER A 59 -15.18 11.66 7.66
C SER A 59 -16.61 12.07 7.36
N GLY A 60 -17.34 11.22 6.62
CA GLY A 60 -18.68 11.60 6.17
C GLY A 60 -19.32 10.59 5.26
N VAL A 61 -20.55 10.93 4.85
CA VAL A 61 -21.34 10.16 3.87
C VAL A 61 -21.37 10.94 2.56
N TYR A 62 -20.96 10.28 1.49
CA TYR A 62 -20.86 10.84 0.14
C TYR A 62 -21.64 9.97 -0.84
N ASN A 63 -22.65 10.53 -1.49
CA ASN A 63 -23.41 9.81 -2.49
C ASN A 63 -22.85 10.08 -3.88
N PHE A 64 -22.51 9.03 -4.59
CA PHE A 64 -22.03 9.11 -5.97
C PHE A 64 -22.63 7.96 -6.80
N ALA A 65 -23.34 8.29 -7.86
CA ALA A 65 -24.18 7.36 -8.60
C ALA A 65 -25.12 6.59 -7.64
N ASP A 66 -25.19 5.27 -7.77
CA ASP A 66 -26.05 4.40 -6.94
C ASP A 66 -25.28 3.84 -5.70
N ILE A 67 -24.15 4.47 -5.32
CA ILE A 67 -23.30 4.02 -4.22
C ILE A 67 -23.27 5.10 -3.13
N THR A 68 -23.47 4.67 -1.90
CA THR A 68 -23.23 5.48 -0.71
C THR A 68 -21.83 5.17 -0.18
N PHE A 69 -20.89 6.07 -0.41
CA PHE A 69 -19.56 6.00 0.16
C PHE A 69 -19.56 6.57 1.57
N VAL A 70 -18.88 5.90 2.46
CA VAL A 70 -18.54 6.42 3.78
C VAL A 70 -17.02 6.55 3.86
N VAL A 71 -16.55 7.65 4.39
CA VAL A 71 -15.11 7.87 4.59
C VAL A 71 -14.84 7.93 6.09
N TRP A 72 -13.84 7.19 6.51
CA TRP A 72 -13.17 7.36 7.79
C TRP A 72 -11.81 7.98 7.49
N ASP A 73 -11.68 9.26 7.77
CA ASP A 73 -10.47 9.97 7.40
C ASP A 73 -9.33 9.79 8.43
N VAL A 74 -8.11 10.10 8.00
CA VAL A 74 -6.87 9.83 8.77
C VAL A 74 -6.64 10.80 9.93
N TRP A 75 -7.32 11.94 9.96
CA TRP A 75 -7.21 12.93 11.04
C TRP A 75 -8.37 12.91 12.02
N ASP A 76 -9.30 11.99 11.81
CA ASP A 76 -10.41 11.78 12.71
C ASP A 76 -10.10 10.65 13.73
N THR A 77 -10.98 10.47 14.69
CA THR A 77 -10.88 9.43 15.70
C THR A 77 -11.98 8.40 15.55
N GLU A 78 -11.74 7.20 16.04
CA GLU A 78 -12.67 6.07 15.95
C GLU A 78 -14.07 6.38 16.50
N GLU A 79 -14.15 7.33 17.46
CA GLU A 79 -15.42 7.75 18.08
C GLU A 79 -16.33 8.47 17.10
N ASN A 80 -15.76 9.11 16.07
CA ASN A 80 -16.48 9.85 15.03
C ASN A 80 -16.74 9.01 13.77
N TYR A 81 -16.22 7.80 13.70
CA TYR A 81 -16.39 6.93 12.54
C TYR A 81 -17.83 6.47 12.41
N ILE A 82 -18.46 6.85 11.30
CA ILE A 82 -19.86 6.55 11.00
C ILE A 82 -20.03 5.04 10.83
N GLN A 83 -20.99 4.47 11.51
CA GLN A 83 -21.28 3.04 11.43
C GLN A 83 -22.28 2.75 10.33
N ALA A 84 -22.16 1.58 9.66
CA ALA A 84 -23.05 1.22 8.56
C ALA A 84 -24.54 1.24 8.91
N LYS A 85 -24.91 0.98 10.17
CA LYS A 85 -26.30 1.03 10.67
C LYS A 85 -26.90 2.45 10.70
N ASP A 86 -26.04 3.48 10.75
CA ASP A 86 -26.43 4.88 10.80
C ASP A 86 -26.44 5.54 9.41
N VAL A 87 -26.23 4.75 8.35
CA VAL A 87 -26.15 5.20 6.97
C VAL A 87 -27.31 4.60 6.17
N GLU A 88 -28.00 5.43 5.40
CA GLU A 88 -29.00 5.01 4.44
C GLU A 88 -28.35 4.68 3.08
N GLY A 89 -28.96 3.79 2.31
CA GLY A 89 -28.51 3.40 0.97
C GLY A 89 -28.48 1.88 0.77
N ASP A 90 -28.69 1.47 -0.47
CA ASP A 90 -28.77 0.05 -0.84
C ASP A 90 -27.37 -0.58 -0.98
N THR A 91 -26.38 0.24 -1.33
CA THR A 91 -24.98 -0.19 -1.46
C THR A 91 -24.07 0.75 -0.71
N LYS A 92 -23.44 0.25 0.34
CA LYS A 92 -22.60 1.03 1.26
C LYS A 92 -21.15 0.60 1.13
N VAL A 93 -20.29 1.51 0.71
CA VAL A 93 -18.85 1.27 0.55
C VAL A 93 -18.07 2.13 1.53
N LEU A 94 -17.30 1.51 2.41
CA LEU A 94 -16.39 2.23 3.31
C LEU A 94 -15.01 2.42 2.64
N LEU A 95 -14.52 3.65 2.68
CA LEU A 95 -13.16 4.01 2.31
C LEU A 95 -12.40 4.41 3.58
N TYR A 96 -11.27 3.77 3.82
CA TYR A 96 -10.44 4.05 4.99
C TYR A 96 -8.96 3.88 4.67
N HIS A 97 -8.15 4.86 5.06
CA HIS A 97 -6.70 4.78 4.98
C HIS A 97 -6.12 4.67 6.38
N GLY A 98 -5.87 3.47 6.83
CA GLY A 98 -5.33 3.22 8.17
C GLY A 98 -5.25 1.74 8.50
N THR A 99 -4.65 1.45 9.64
CA THR A 99 -4.45 0.08 10.10
C THR A 99 -5.74 -0.46 10.74
N VAL A 100 -6.12 -1.67 10.35
CA VAL A 100 -7.20 -2.46 10.97
C VAL A 100 -6.56 -3.64 11.70
N ASP A 101 -7.13 -4.07 12.82
CA ASP A 101 -6.63 -5.27 13.49
C ASP A 101 -6.68 -6.49 12.56
N GLN A 102 -5.87 -7.50 12.83
CA GLN A 102 -5.61 -8.66 11.99
C GLN A 102 -4.80 -8.37 10.69
N SER A 103 -4.55 -7.10 10.33
CA SER A 103 -3.66 -6.80 9.21
C SER A 103 -2.20 -7.18 9.52
N ALA A 104 -1.45 -7.50 8.47
CA ALA A 104 -0.05 -7.92 8.60
C ALA A 104 0.82 -7.34 7.48
N THR A 105 2.11 -7.20 7.75
CA THR A 105 3.14 -6.89 6.75
C THR A 105 3.44 -8.10 5.87
N ASP A 106 4.22 -7.91 4.78
CA ASP A 106 4.70 -9.03 3.94
C ASP A 106 5.52 -10.05 4.73
N LEU A 107 6.26 -9.60 5.74
CA LEU A 107 7.04 -10.45 6.65
C LEU A 107 6.18 -11.21 7.67
N GLY A 108 4.85 -11.02 7.67
CA GLY A 108 3.90 -11.71 8.54
C GLY A 108 3.72 -11.09 9.93
N PHE A 109 4.34 -9.93 10.20
CA PHE A 109 4.13 -9.23 11.48
C PHE A 109 2.73 -8.63 11.52
N LYS A 110 1.96 -8.99 12.54
CA LYS A 110 0.66 -8.38 12.79
C LYS A 110 0.84 -6.93 13.24
N LEU A 111 0.02 -6.05 12.69
CA LEU A 111 0.06 -4.63 13.00
C LEU A 111 -0.93 -4.33 14.14
N PRO A 112 -0.48 -3.65 15.20
CA PRO A 112 -1.39 -3.22 16.26
C PRO A 112 -2.35 -2.14 15.72
N SER A 113 -3.63 -2.28 16.02
CA SER A 113 -4.64 -1.28 15.69
C SER A 113 -5.72 -1.22 16.76
N LYS A 114 -6.28 -0.03 16.95
CA LYS A 114 -7.49 0.19 17.74
C LYS A 114 -8.73 -0.09 16.90
N VAL A 115 -8.68 0.20 15.59
CA VAL A 115 -9.78 -0.06 14.67
C VAL A 115 -9.97 -1.57 14.51
N LYS A 116 -11.16 -2.03 14.89
CA LYS A 116 -11.52 -3.44 14.87
C LYS A 116 -12.19 -3.81 13.55
N LEU A 117 -11.92 -5.02 13.07
CA LEU A 117 -12.55 -5.54 11.86
C LEU A 117 -14.08 -5.56 11.99
N GLU A 118 -14.59 -5.92 13.17
CA GLU A 118 -16.03 -5.98 13.44
C GLU A 118 -16.74 -4.61 13.37
N SER A 119 -16.00 -3.50 13.53
CA SER A 119 -16.59 -2.15 13.38
C SER A 119 -16.98 -1.84 11.93
N MET A 120 -16.57 -2.67 10.98
CA MET A 120 -16.90 -2.55 9.57
C MET A 120 -18.10 -3.40 9.14
N ASP A 121 -18.70 -4.15 10.05
CA ASP A 121 -19.87 -4.97 9.76
C ASP A 121 -21.08 -4.10 9.33
N GLY A 122 -21.85 -4.61 8.36
CA GLY A 122 -23.00 -3.93 7.79
C GLY A 122 -22.70 -3.03 6.58
N TYR A 123 -21.45 -2.78 6.25
CA TYR A 123 -21.09 -2.30 4.90
C TYR A 123 -21.17 -3.45 3.89
N ASP A 124 -21.21 -3.14 2.60
CA ASP A 124 -21.13 -4.16 1.53
C ASP A 124 -19.67 -4.44 1.18
N MET A 125 -18.86 -3.39 1.13
CA MET A 125 -17.44 -3.44 0.80
C MET A 125 -16.66 -2.44 1.63
N VAL A 126 -15.43 -2.80 1.97
CA VAL A 126 -14.48 -1.93 2.66
C VAL A 126 -13.16 -1.93 1.89
N MET A 127 -12.83 -0.77 1.33
CA MET A 127 -11.62 -0.54 0.55
C MET A 127 -10.59 0.17 1.43
N LEU A 128 -9.49 -0.53 1.72
CA LEU A 128 -8.46 -0.09 2.67
C LEU A 128 -7.18 0.35 1.95
N GLY A 129 -6.58 1.42 2.44
CA GLY A 129 -5.21 1.87 2.16
C GLY A 129 -4.30 1.81 3.39
N ASP A 130 -3.07 2.32 3.30
CA ASP A 130 -2.00 2.35 4.31
C ASP A 130 -1.09 1.10 4.29
N ILE A 131 -1.64 -0.08 4.28
CA ILE A 131 -0.84 -1.31 4.31
C ILE A 131 -0.45 -1.70 2.88
N HIS A 132 0.85 -1.73 2.61
CA HIS A 132 1.38 -2.00 1.27
C HIS A 132 1.20 -3.45 0.82
N LYS A 133 1.01 -4.37 1.76
CA LYS A 133 0.66 -5.75 1.46
C LYS A 133 -0.79 -5.84 1.01
N MET A 134 -1.01 -6.32 -0.20
CA MET A 134 -2.33 -6.71 -0.67
C MET A 134 -2.85 -7.89 0.17
N GLN A 135 -3.99 -7.70 0.84
CA GLN A 135 -4.58 -8.73 1.70
C GLN A 135 -6.07 -8.56 1.89
N THR A 136 -6.78 -9.67 1.96
CA THR A 136 -8.20 -9.72 2.30
C THR A 136 -8.32 -10.14 3.75
N LEU A 137 -8.84 -9.26 4.60
CA LEU A 137 -9.07 -9.53 6.01
C LEU A 137 -10.36 -10.31 6.23
N GLN A 138 -11.39 -10.03 5.41
CA GLN A 138 -12.70 -10.64 5.50
C GLN A 138 -13.30 -10.84 4.11
N LYS A 139 -13.94 -11.99 3.90
CA LYS A 139 -14.74 -12.27 2.69
C LYS A 139 -16.19 -11.89 2.92
N TYR A 140 -16.91 -11.61 1.84
CA TYR A 140 -18.33 -11.34 1.89
C TYR A 140 -19.10 -12.54 2.47
N ASP A 141 -20.02 -12.25 3.37
CA ASP A 141 -20.99 -13.21 3.91
C ASP A 141 -22.37 -12.58 3.97
N SER A 142 -23.30 -13.12 3.17
CA SER A 142 -24.66 -12.60 3.09
C SER A 142 -25.51 -12.97 4.31
N VAL A 143 -25.19 -14.02 5.03
CA VAL A 143 -25.92 -14.50 6.20
C VAL A 143 -25.64 -13.61 7.39
N ASP A 144 -24.36 -13.44 7.68
CA ASP A 144 -23.88 -12.63 8.81
C ASP A 144 -23.72 -11.15 8.47
N LYS A 145 -24.06 -10.74 7.22
CA LYS A 145 -23.91 -9.37 6.68
C LYS A 145 -22.47 -8.82 6.85
N LYS A 146 -21.52 -9.67 6.57
CA LYS A 146 -20.10 -9.30 6.65
C LYS A 146 -19.60 -8.80 5.30
N PRO A 147 -18.94 -7.61 5.24
CA PRO A 147 -18.41 -7.05 4.02
C PRO A 147 -17.18 -7.81 3.50
N ILE A 148 -16.81 -7.57 2.25
CA ILE A 148 -15.44 -7.79 1.85
C ILE A 148 -14.58 -6.67 2.46
N VAL A 149 -13.56 -7.01 3.23
CA VAL A 149 -12.59 -6.07 3.79
C VAL A 149 -11.23 -6.34 3.21
N ARG A 150 -10.67 -5.38 2.47
CA ARG A 150 -9.45 -5.62 1.72
C ARG A 150 -8.56 -4.39 1.60
N TYR A 151 -7.24 -4.60 1.83
CA TYR A 151 -6.19 -3.69 1.40
C TYR A 151 -5.84 -3.94 -0.06
N CYS A 152 -5.83 -2.89 -0.87
CA CYS A 152 -5.40 -2.98 -2.26
C CYS A 152 -3.89 -3.19 -2.39
N GLY A 153 -3.12 -2.87 -1.37
CA GLY A 153 -1.67 -2.83 -1.41
C GLY A 153 -1.12 -1.57 -2.09
N SER A 154 0.17 -1.55 -2.36
CA SER A 154 0.82 -0.49 -3.13
C SER A 154 0.88 -0.83 -4.63
N LEU A 155 0.96 0.19 -5.48
CA LEU A 155 1.13 0.00 -6.93
C LEU A 155 2.48 -0.59 -7.30
N VAL A 156 3.50 -0.32 -6.50
CA VAL A 156 4.87 -0.79 -6.68
C VAL A 156 5.50 -1.04 -5.32
N GLN A 157 6.52 -1.87 -5.27
CA GLN A 157 7.30 -2.11 -4.07
C GLN A 157 7.94 -0.81 -3.54
N GLN A 158 7.79 -0.53 -2.26
CA GLN A 158 8.26 0.71 -1.61
C GLN A 158 9.62 0.52 -0.91
N ASN A 159 9.92 -0.68 -0.43
CA ASN A 159 11.14 -0.96 0.36
C ASN A 159 11.55 -2.44 0.33
N TYR A 160 12.68 -2.76 0.98
CA TYR A 160 13.23 -4.12 1.04
C TYR A 160 12.45 -5.12 1.91
N GLY A 161 11.49 -4.68 2.67
CA GLY A 161 10.65 -5.52 3.52
C GLY A 161 9.37 -6.02 2.85
N GLU A 162 9.14 -5.61 1.61
CA GLU A 162 7.97 -5.96 0.82
C GLU A 162 8.30 -6.99 -0.24
N ALA A 163 7.29 -7.72 -0.73
CA ALA A 163 7.43 -8.59 -1.87
C ALA A 163 7.85 -7.79 -3.12
N VAL A 164 8.64 -8.39 -4.01
CA VAL A 164 9.08 -7.73 -5.26
C VAL A 164 7.93 -7.66 -6.26
N TYR A 165 7.03 -8.64 -6.25
CA TYR A 165 5.94 -8.82 -7.21
C TYR A 165 4.58 -8.85 -6.51
N GLY A 166 3.51 -8.84 -7.29
CA GLY A 166 2.14 -8.87 -6.78
C GLY A 166 1.56 -7.49 -6.44
N HIS A 167 2.25 -6.41 -6.83
CA HIS A 167 1.76 -5.04 -6.66
C HIS A 167 0.80 -4.65 -7.78
N GLY A 168 -0.19 -3.81 -7.48
CA GLY A 168 -1.15 -3.41 -8.50
C GLY A 168 -2.38 -2.73 -7.95
N ALA A 169 -3.52 -2.98 -8.60
CA ALA A 169 -4.80 -2.40 -8.27
C ALA A 169 -5.87 -3.46 -8.07
N SER A 170 -6.91 -3.15 -7.32
CA SER A 170 -8.09 -3.99 -7.18
C SER A 170 -9.23 -3.42 -8.01
N VAL A 171 -9.80 -4.24 -8.90
CA VAL A 171 -11.04 -3.94 -9.60
C VAL A 171 -12.19 -4.56 -8.82
N TRP A 172 -13.19 -3.76 -8.49
CA TRP A 172 -14.32 -4.18 -7.67
C TRP A 172 -15.61 -4.25 -8.51
N ASP A 173 -16.30 -5.37 -8.43
CA ASP A 173 -17.66 -5.51 -8.90
C ASP A 173 -18.61 -5.28 -7.72
N VAL A 174 -19.13 -4.08 -7.64
CA VAL A 174 -19.98 -3.65 -6.53
C VAL A 174 -21.29 -4.44 -6.49
N LYS A 175 -21.86 -4.74 -7.65
CA LYS A 175 -23.13 -5.49 -7.76
C LYS A 175 -23.00 -6.93 -7.29
N ASN A 176 -21.90 -7.59 -7.69
CA ASN A 176 -21.66 -9.00 -7.35
C ASN A 176 -20.84 -9.17 -6.05
N ARG A 177 -20.48 -8.06 -5.40
CA ARG A 177 -19.65 -8.06 -4.18
C ARG A 177 -18.41 -8.92 -4.33
N SER A 178 -17.65 -8.65 -5.39
CA SER A 178 -16.44 -9.37 -5.73
C SER A 178 -15.33 -8.42 -6.14
N PHE A 179 -14.11 -8.91 -6.21
CA PHE A 179 -12.97 -8.14 -6.68
C PHE A 179 -12.03 -9.03 -7.49
N GLU A 180 -11.25 -8.39 -8.33
CA GLU A 180 -10.12 -8.95 -9.03
C GLU A 180 -8.88 -8.10 -8.75
N HIS A 181 -7.73 -8.73 -8.56
CA HIS A 181 -6.44 -8.03 -8.49
C HIS A 181 -5.79 -8.00 -9.86
N ILE A 182 -5.45 -6.81 -10.31
CA ILE A 182 -4.68 -6.60 -11.54
C ILE A 182 -3.27 -6.21 -11.15
N GLU A 183 -2.32 -7.12 -11.39
CA GLU A 183 -0.91 -6.83 -11.19
C GLU A 183 -0.42 -5.83 -12.26
N ILE A 184 0.28 -4.79 -11.81
CA ILE A 184 0.88 -3.80 -12.69
C ILE A 184 2.37 -4.15 -12.86
N PRO A 185 2.79 -4.58 -14.05
CA PRO A 185 4.19 -4.91 -14.29
C PRO A 185 5.10 -3.72 -13.98
N ASN A 186 6.17 -3.98 -13.23
CA ASN A 186 7.15 -2.99 -12.87
C ASN A 186 8.55 -3.59 -12.87
N ASP A 187 9.45 -2.99 -13.64
CA ASP A 187 10.86 -3.40 -13.70
C ASP A 187 11.68 -2.98 -12.49
N PHE A 188 11.18 -1.98 -11.73
CA PHE A 188 11.90 -1.42 -10.59
C PHE A 188 11.53 -2.16 -9.31
N GLY A 189 12.55 -2.44 -8.48
CA GLY A 189 12.29 -3.05 -7.18
C GLY A 189 13.46 -2.92 -6.20
N TYR A 190 13.24 -3.46 -5.00
CA TYR A 190 14.21 -3.55 -3.92
C TYR A 190 14.48 -5.03 -3.65
N ALA A 191 15.67 -5.51 -4.00
CA ALA A 191 16.03 -6.91 -3.83
C ALA A 191 17.10 -7.11 -2.77
N THR A 192 16.96 -8.19 -2.00
CA THR A 192 17.99 -8.61 -1.03
C THR A 192 18.53 -9.97 -1.44
N ILE A 193 19.84 -10.10 -1.52
CA ILE A 193 20.52 -11.38 -1.71
C ILE A 193 21.34 -11.72 -0.47
N ASP A 194 21.09 -12.89 0.09
CA ASP A 194 21.88 -13.45 1.19
C ASP A 194 23.06 -14.25 0.62
N ILE A 195 24.27 -13.81 0.89
CA ILE A 195 25.51 -14.49 0.48
C ILE A 195 26.08 -15.19 1.71
N ILE A 196 26.08 -16.51 1.67
CA ILE A 196 26.58 -17.35 2.76
C ILE A 196 27.79 -18.13 2.26
N ASP A 197 28.91 -18.06 2.99
CA ASP A 197 30.16 -18.75 2.65
C ASP A 197 30.64 -18.45 1.19
N GLY A 198 30.32 -17.25 0.70
CA GLY A 198 30.67 -16.79 -0.64
C GLY A 198 29.79 -17.32 -1.78
N ASN A 199 28.65 -17.94 -1.46
CA ASN A 199 27.73 -18.53 -2.44
C ASN A 199 26.44 -17.73 -2.57
N LEU A 200 25.91 -17.67 -3.80
CA LEU A 200 24.56 -17.18 -4.10
C LEU A 200 23.49 -18.21 -3.69
N PRO A 201 22.31 -17.81 -3.21
CA PRO A 201 21.19 -18.73 -3.01
C PRO A 201 20.70 -19.33 -4.33
N VAL A 202 19.99 -20.44 -4.28
CA VAL A 202 19.54 -21.17 -5.49
C VAL A 202 18.58 -20.34 -6.34
N ASP A 203 17.77 -19.50 -5.71
CA ASP A 203 16.71 -18.66 -6.30
C ASP A 203 17.12 -17.20 -6.50
N TRP A 204 18.42 -16.91 -6.48
CA TRP A 204 18.95 -15.55 -6.58
C TRP A 204 18.55 -14.81 -7.88
N ASP A 205 18.14 -15.53 -8.89
CA ASP A 205 17.91 -15.03 -10.24
C ASP A 205 16.48 -14.52 -10.50
N THR A 206 15.68 -14.38 -9.46
CA THR A 206 14.32 -13.78 -9.48
C THR A 206 14.34 -12.31 -9.09
N LEU A 207 15.31 -11.54 -9.57
CA LEU A 207 15.47 -10.12 -9.22
C LEU A 207 14.71 -9.22 -10.21
N PRO A 208 14.29 -8.01 -9.76
CA PRO A 208 13.75 -7.00 -10.68
C PRO A 208 14.83 -6.56 -11.69
N GLU A 209 14.43 -6.19 -12.91
CA GLU A 209 15.39 -5.76 -13.95
C GLU A 209 16.17 -4.51 -13.55
N LYS A 210 15.49 -3.60 -12.85
CA LYS A 210 16.01 -2.31 -12.35
C LYS A 210 15.81 -2.20 -10.85
N GLY A 211 16.45 -1.24 -10.23
CA GLY A 211 16.18 -0.90 -8.82
C GLY A 211 17.41 -0.99 -7.94
N ARG A 212 17.21 -1.37 -6.69
CA ARG A 212 18.23 -1.33 -5.66
C ARG A 212 18.50 -2.72 -5.10
N LEU A 213 19.78 -3.11 -5.12
CA LEU A 213 20.25 -4.37 -4.58
C LEU A 213 20.89 -4.17 -3.21
N ARG A 214 20.44 -4.93 -2.23
CA ARG A 214 21.06 -5.09 -0.92
C ARG A 214 21.68 -6.46 -0.80
N LEU A 215 22.95 -6.52 -0.41
CA LEU A 215 23.63 -7.77 -0.09
C LEU A 215 23.76 -7.92 1.42
N ARG A 216 23.38 -9.07 1.95
CA ARG A 216 23.67 -9.48 3.32
C ARG A 216 24.68 -10.63 3.26
N CYS A 217 25.86 -10.42 3.85
CA CYS A 217 26.98 -11.34 3.72
C CYS A 217 27.32 -11.97 5.06
N LYS A 218 27.37 -13.31 5.11
CA LYS A 218 27.80 -14.10 6.26
C LYS A 218 28.97 -14.98 5.85
N ASN A 219 30.03 -15.01 6.65
CA ASN A 219 31.25 -15.80 6.40
C ASN A 219 31.80 -15.60 4.97
N THR A 220 31.81 -14.38 4.47
CA THR A 220 32.10 -14.09 3.05
C THR A 220 33.21 -13.05 2.98
N THR A 221 34.27 -13.35 2.23
CA THR A 221 35.40 -12.46 2.01
C THR A 221 35.08 -11.40 0.94
N GLU A 222 35.79 -10.28 0.96
CA GLU A 222 35.63 -9.22 -0.05
C GLU A 222 35.84 -9.70 -1.48
N THR A 223 36.79 -10.63 -1.67
CA THR A 223 37.03 -11.25 -3.01
C THR A 223 35.82 -12.04 -3.48
N GLN A 224 35.21 -12.82 -2.59
CA GLN A 224 33.99 -13.57 -2.90
C GLN A 224 32.81 -12.63 -3.18
N ILE A 225 32.66 -11.55 -2.41
CA ILE A 225 31.62 -10.54 -2.66
C ILE A 225 31.79 -9.93 -4.05
N LYS A 226 33.00 -9.53 -4.44
CA LYS A 226 33.28 -8.98 -5.77
C LYS A 226 32.95 -9.96 -6.88
N LYS A 227 33.26 -11.24 -6.70
CA LYS A 227 32.92 -12.30 -7.67
C LYS A 227 31.42 -12.46 -7.82
N VAL A 228 30.68 -12.53 -6.70
CA VAL A 228 29.21 -12.62 -6.69
C VAL A 228 28.58 -11.40 -7.35
N LEU A 229 29.04 -10.19 -7.00
CA LEU A 229 28.56 -8.96 -7.63
C LEU A 229 28.77 -8.94 -9.15
N SER A 230 29.91 -9.46 -9.64
CA SER A 230 30.12 -9.58 -11.08
C SER A 230 29.06 -10.47 -11.72
N ILE A 231 28.78 -11.63 -11.15
CA ILE A 231 27.77 -12.57 -11.67
C ILE A 231 26.37 -11.92 -11.69
N VAL A 232 25.99 -11.21 -10.60
CA VAL A 232 24.70 -10.54 -10.51
C VAL A 232 24.60 -9.40 -11.53
N LYS A 233 25.65 -8.59 -11.69
CA LYS A 233 25.67 -7.47 -12.63
C LYS A 233 25.70 -7.90 -14.09
N ASP A 234 26.31 -9.03 -14.39
CA ASP A 234 26.29 -9.59 -15.75
C ASP A 234 24.88 -9.96 -16.18
N LYS A 235 24.05 -10.45 -15.25
CA LYS A 235 22.64 -10.80 -15.52
C LYS A 235 21.69 -9.60 -15.37
N TYR A 236 21.94 -8.73 -14.41
CA TYR A 236 21.10 -7.57 -14.07
C TYR A 236 21.91 -6.26 -14.09
N PRO A 237 22.35 -5.78 -15.25
CA PRO A 237 23.26 -4.64 -15.38
C PRO A 237 22.66 -3.31 -14.93
N LYS A 238 21.34 -3.23 -14.84
CA LYS A 238 20.60 -2.00 -14.43
C LYS A 238 20.33 -1.92 -12.92
N LEU A 239 20.70 -2.94 -12.14
CA LEU A 239 20.60 -2.89 -10.69
C LEU A 239 21.72 -2.02 -10.11
N THR A 240 21.34 -1.13 -9.19
CA THR A 240 22.27 -0.31 -8.39
C THR A 240 22.46 -0.93 -7.02
N GLU A 241 23.71 -0.98 -6.55
CA GLU A 241 24.00 -1.37 -5.16
C GLU A 241 23.53 -0.30 -4.20
N SER A 242 22.82 -0.69 -3.15
CA SER A 242 22.41 0.26 -2.12
C SER A 242 23.27 0.15 -0.86
N LYS A 243 23.50 -1.04 -0.33
CA LYS A 243 24.31 -1.26 0.86
C LYS A 243 24.84 -2.70 0.95
N LEU A 244 26.03 -2.82 1.52
CA LEU A 244 26.62 -4.08 1.90
C LEU A 244 26.52 -4.23 3.42
N TYR A 245 25.89 -5.28 3.90
CA TYR A 245 25.83 -5.62 5.32
C TYR A 245 26.71 -6.85 5.58
N LYS A 246 27.76 -6.70 6.41
CA LYS A 246 28.46 -7.85 6.97
C LYS A 246 27.72 -8.30 8.21
N VAL A 247 27.27 -9.54 8.21
CA VAL A 247 26.60 -10.15 9.37
C VAL A 247 27.63 -11.01 10.08
N ASP A 248 28.25 -10.47 11.12
CA ASP A 248 29.30 -11.18 11.88
C ASP A 248 28.72 -12.14 12.93
N SER A 249 27.43 -12.10 13.23
CA SER A 249 26.73 -12.99 14.16
C SER A 249 25.25 -13.12 13.78
N VAL A 250 24.60 -14.17 14.28
CA VAL A 250 23.16 -14.36 14.14
C VAL A 250 22.44 -13.21 14.87
N ILE A 251 22.14 -12.16 14.15
CA ILE A 251 21.20 -11.16 14.65
C ILE A 251 19.82 -11.82 14.51
N ASN A 252 19.15 -12.03 15.62
CA ASN A 252 17.75 -12.41 15.63
C ASN A 252 16.98 -11.36 14.83
N LEU A 253 16.33 -11.76 13.76
CA LEU A 253 15.52 -10.90 12.87
C LEU A 253 14.41 -10.14 13.64
N ASP A 254 14.15 -10.52 14.88
CA ASP A 254 13.16 -9.91 15.77
C ASP A 254 13.56 -8.52 16.32
N GLU A 255 14.83 -8.11 16.23
CA GLU A 255 15.27 -6.81 16.78
C GLU A 255 15.38 -5.68 15.73
N GLU A 256 15.59 -5.98 14.45
CA GLU A 256 15.63 -4.95 13.40
C GLU A 256 14.25 -4.45 12.96
N ALA A 257 13.21 -5.19 13.24
CA ALA A 257 11.83 -4.79 12.94
C ALA A 257 11.24 -3.79 13.96
N LYS A 258 12.00 -3.44 15.01
CA LYS A 258 11.58 -2.51 16.07
C LYS A 258 12.21 -1.10 15.99
N LYS A 259 12.92 -0.82 14.92
CA LYS A 259 13.47 0.52 14.63
C LYS A 259 12.90 1.03 13.29
#